data_f75cf4e9842399ac4b9546d9c970065e
#
_entry.id   f75cf4e9842399ac4b9546d9c970065e
#
_cell.length_a   1.000
_cell.length_b   1.000
_cell.length_c   1.000
_cell.angle_alpha   90.00
_cell.angle_beta   90.00
_cell.angle_gamma   90.00
#
_symmetry.space_group_name_H-M   'P 1'
#
loop_
_entity.id
_entity.type
_entity.pdbx_description
1 polymer ?
#
loop_
_entity_poly.entity_id
_entity_poly.type
_entity_poly.pdbx_seq_one_letter_code
_entity_poly.pdbx_strand_id
1 'polypeptide(L)'
;QQDALLARARALHKQVPLIDGHNDYPWALRENAARDLDKLDLTRPQPTTMTDIARLKAGGVGGQFWSVYVAADDPAPVTSTLEQIDVVHRMMRKYPGAFELALTADDIVRIYKQGRIASLIGMEGGHSIDSSLGALRMFHRLGARYMTLTHTRNTGWVDAATDTPTHHGLTPFGLEVVREMNRLGMLVDLSHVSPDTM
;
A
#
# COMPACT_ATOMS: atom_id res chain seq x y z
N GLN A 1 20.88 -26.26 -13.20
CA GLN A 1 19.73 -25.58 -13.84
C GLN A 1 19.13 -24.51 -12.92
N GLN A 2 18.88 -24.82 -11.63
CA GLN A 2 18.34 -23.90 -10.65
C GLN A 2 19.27 -22.69 -10.38
N ASP A 3 20.58 -22.91 -10.29
CA ASP A 3 21.58 -21.85 -10.08
C ASP A 3 21.63 -20.86 -11.25
N ALA A 4 21.49 -21.36 -12.49
CA ALA A 4 21.46 -20.53 -13.67
C ALA A 4 20.21 -19.64 -13.73
N LEU A 5 19.04 -20.16 -13.32
CA LEU A 5 17.79 -19.40 -13.23
C LEU A 5 17.88 -18.32 -12.15
N LEU A 6 18.44 -18.65 -10.98
CA LEU A 6 18.66 -17.70 -9.90
C LEU A 6 19.62 -16.58 -10.30
N ALA A 7 20.72 -16.92 -10.96
CA ALA A 7 21.67 -15.95 -11.51
C ALA A 7 21.00 -14.99 -12.51
N ARG A 8 20.15 -15.53 -13.41
CA ARG A 8 19.37 -14.75 -14.38
C ARG A 8 18.36 -13.82 -13.67
N ALA A 9 17.62 -14.31 -12.66
CA ALA A 9 16.70 -13.50 -11.89
C ALA A 9 17.41 -12.32 -11.21
N ARG A 10 18.54 -12.59 -10.55
CA ARG A 10 19.37 -11.55 -9.92
C ARG A 10 19.91 -10.53 -10.93
N ALA A 11 20.26 -10.95 -12.12
CA ALA A 11 20.72 -10.05 -13.19
C ALA A 11 19.56 -9.13 -13.67
N LEU A 12 18.34 -9.66 -13.80
CA LEU A 12 17.15 -8.88 -14.13
C LEU A 12 16.82 -7.84 -13.03
N HIS A 13 16.86 -8.24 -11.76
CA HIS A 13 16.60 -7.33 -10.64
C HIS A 13 17.65 -6.19 -10.53
N LYS A 14 18.84 -6.34 -11.13
CA LYS A 14 19.81 -5.23 -11.22
C LYS A 14 19.46 -4.23 -12.32
N GLN A 15 18.64 -4.62 -13.29
CA GLN A 15 18.27 -3.78 -14.43
C GLN A 15 16.93 -3.06 -14.20
N VAL A 16 15.99 -3.76 -13.54
CA VAL A 16 14.64 -3.26 -13.27
C VAL A 16 14.31 -3.45 -11.79
N PRO A 17 13.62 -2.49 -11.14
CA PRO A 17 13.22 -2.64 -9.75
C PRO A 17 12.20 -3.77 -9.59
N LEU A 18 12.43 -4.66 -8.62
CA LEU A 18 11.38 -5.55 -8.10
C LEU A 18 10.43 -4.69 -7.26
N ILE A 19 9.16 -4.67 -7.62
CA ILE A 19 8.13 -3.93 -6.89
C ILE A 19 7.28 -4.92 -6.13
N ASP A 20 7.23 -4.77 -4.81
CA ASP A 20 6.29 -5.47 -3.94
C ASP A 20 5.02 -4.62 -3.77
N GLY A 21 3.88 -5.20 -4.12
CA GLY A 21 2.58 -4.52 -4.14
C GLY A 21 1.97 -4.29 -2.77
N HIS A 22 2.45 -4.94 -1.69
CA HIS A 22 1.76 -4.86 -0.39
C HIS A 22 2.66 -5.20 0.78
N ASN A 23 2.68 -4.35 1.81
CA ASN A 23 3.41 -4.59 3.03
C ASN A 23 2.72 -3.92 4.22
N ASP A 24 2.32 -4.74 5.21
CA ASP A 24 1.58 -4.32 6.40
C ASP A 24 2.45 -3.81 7.56
N TYR A 25 3.68 -3.43 7.31
CA TYR A 25 4.50 -2.87 8.38
C TYR A 25 3.85 -1.63 9.06
N PRO A 26 3.17 -0.70 8.35
CA PRO A 26 2.47 0.40 9.01
C PRO A 26 1.38 -0.08 9.98
N TRP A 27 0.67 -1.16 9.64
CA TRP A 27 -0.31 -1.79 10.53
C TRP A 27 0.36 -2.46 11.74
N ALA A 28 1.41 -3.26 11.50
CA ALA A 28 2.17 -3.88 12.57
C ALA A 28 2.72 -2.84 13.56
N LEU A 29 3.17 -1.68 13.07
CA LEU A 29 3.64 -0.57 13.89
C LEU A 29 2.50 0.04 14.73
N ARG A 30 1.28 0.17 14.17
CA ARG A 30 0.10 0.64 14.88
C ARG A 30 -0.26 -0.31 16.02
N GLU A 31 -0.39 -1.61 15.73
CA GLU A 31 -0.84 -2.62 16.68
C GLU A 31 0.17 -2.91 17.79
N ASN A 32 1.44 -3.03 17.44
CA ASN A 32 2.46 -3.56 18.35
C ASN A 32 3.34 -2.47 18.98
N ALA A 33 3.32 -1.24 18.46
CA ALA A 33 4.23 -0.20 18.88
C ALA A 33 3.57 1.19 19.05
N ALA A 34 2.23 1.28 19.00
CA ALA A 34 1.50 2.55 19.06
C ALA A 34 2.06 3.60 18.08
N ARG A 35 2.44 3.17 16.87
CA ARG A 35 3.03 3.99 15.79
C ARG A 35 4.39 4.61 16.13
N ASP A 36 5.11 4.04 17.10
CA ASP A 36 6.45 4.47 17.51
C ASP A 36 7.52 3.72 16.71
N LEU A 37 8.17 4.43 15.78
CA LEU A 37 9.23 3.91 14.91
C LEU A 37 10.52 3.54 15.65
N ASP A 38 10.69 3.91 16.92
CA ASP A 38 11.85 3.51 17.72
C ASP A 38 11.65 2.11 18.34
N LYS A 39 10.39 1.72 18.59
CA LYS A 39 10.06 0.39 19.12
C LYS A 39 10.15 -0.72 18.07
N LEU A 40 9.80 -0.44 16.82
CA LEU A 40 9.95 -1.34 15.68
C LEU A 40 10.90 -0.71 14.64
N ASP A 41 12.15 -0.48 15.02
CA ASP A 41 13.14 0.19 14.18
C ASP A 41 13.59 -0.70 13.02
N LEU A 42 13.28 -0.30 11.78
CA LEU A 42 13.62 -1.04 10.55
C LEU A 42 15.12 -1.15 10.27
N THR A 43 15.98 -0.41 10.97
CA THR A 43 17.45 -0.57 10.87
C THR A 43 17.96 -1.79 11.63
N ARG A 44 17.13 -2.38 12.49
CA ARG A 44 17.45 -3.57 13.28
C ARG A 44 16.68 -4.78 12.77
N PRO A 45 17.19 -6.01 12.96
CA PRO A 45 16.42 -7.21 12.68
C PRO A 45 15.07 -7.20 13.44
N GLN A 46 13.98 -7.44 12.71
CA GLN A 46 12.62 -7.46 13.27
C GLN A 46 12.04 -8.88 13.21
N PRO A 47 12.34 -9.75 14.21
CA PRO A 47 11.92 -11.15 14.18
C PRO A 47 10.39 -11.33 14.29
N THR A 48 9.68 -10.35 14.82
CA THR A 48 8.22 -10.38 15.01
C THR A 48 7.44 -9.84 13.82
N THR A 49 8.12 -9.26 12.82
CA THR A 49 7.52 -8.79 11.57
C THR A 49 8.23 -9.39 10.37
N MET A 50 7.60 -9.33 9.19
CA MET A 50 8.21 -9.81 7.95
C MET A 50 9.18 -8.82 7.33
N THR A 51 9.34 -7.62 7.91
CA THR A 51 9.99 -6.48 7.28
C THR A 51 11.09 -5.88 8.15
N ASP A 52 12.28 -5.72 7.57
CA ASP A 52 13.32 -4.78 7.97
C ASP A 52 14.15 -4.39 6.74
N ILE A 53 14.95 -3.31 6.84
CA ILE A 53 15.72 -2.77 5.71
C ILE A 53 16.73 -3.80 5.19
N ALA A 54 17.33 -4.60 6.05
CA ALA A 54 18.33 -5.59 5.64
C ALA A 54 17.69 -6.69 4.78
N ARG A 55 16.50 -7.21 5.19
CA ARG A 55 15.78 -8.23 4.43
C ARG A 55 15.22 -7.69 3.11
N LEU A 56 14.66 -6.48 3.10
CA LEU A 56 14.19 -5.84 1.86
C LEU A 56 15.33 -5.71 0.83
N LYS A 57 16.50 -5.24 1.27
CA LYS A 57 17.69 -5.14 0.41
C LYS A 57 18.22 -6.50 -0.04
N ALA A 58 18.27 -7.48 0.85
CA ALA A 58 18.69 -8.85 0.53
C ALA A 58 17.75 -9.52 -0.47
N GLY A 59 16.45 -9.25 -0.38
CA GLY A 59 15.42 -9.69 -1.33
C GLY A 59 15.46 -8.97 -2.69
N GLY A 60 16.23 -7.87 -2.80
CA GLY A 60 16.32 -7.10 -4.03
C GLY A 60 15.11 -6.20 -4.30
N VAL A 61 14.35 -5.86 -3.25
CA VAL A 61 13.18 -4.97 -3.37
C VAL A 61 13.65 -3.59 -3.79
N GLY A 62 13.18 -3.12 -4.95
CA GLY A 62 13.46 -1.80 -5.49
C GLY A 62 12.32 -0.81 -5.33
N GLY A 63 11.10 -1.32 -5.17
CA GLY A 63 9.90 -0.54 -4.86
C GLY A 63 9.00 -1.28 -3.89
N GLN A 64 8.40 -0.57 -2.94
CA GLN A 64 7.52 -1.14 -1.92
C GLN A 64 6.26 -0.29 -1.78
N PHE A 65 5.11 -0.92 -1.96
CA PHE A 65 3.85 -0.35 -1.50
C PHE A 65 3.66 -0.64 -0.01
N TRP A 66 3.52 0.41 0.77
CA TRP A 66 3.17 0.34 2.19
C TRP A 66 1.66 0.41 2.34
N SER A 67 1.07 -0.63 2.91
CA SER A 67 -0.37 -0.68 3.19
C SER A 67 -0.73 0.31 4.29
N VAL A 68 -1.61 1.26 3.98
CA VAL A 68 -2.24 2.13 4.98
C VAL A 68 -3.61 1.56 5.36
N TYR A 69 -3.58 0.30 5.77
CA TYR A 69 -4.75 -0.45 6.22
C TYR A 69 -5.37 0.17 7.49
N VAL A 70 -6.68 0.10 7.56
CA VAL A 70 -7.47 0.32 8.77
C VAL A 70 -8.57 -0.74 8.86
N ALA A 71 -9.03 -1.09 10.07
CA ALA A 71 -10.06 -2.12 10.24
C ALA A 71 -11.36 -1.74 9.51
N ALA A 72 -12.06 -2.73 8.95
CA ALA A 72 -13.29 -2.50 8.18
C ALA A 72 -14.45 -1.94 9.04
N ASP A 73 -14.35 -2.07 10.37
CA ASP A 73 -15.30 -1.55 11.36
C ASP A 73 -14.72 -0.37 12.17
N ASP A 74 -13.66 0.26 11.68
CA ASP A 74 -13.09 1.46 12.30
C ASP A 74 -14.15 2.58 12.32
N PRO A 75 -14.46 3.17 13.51
CA PRO A 75 -15.48 4.21 13.62
C PRO A 75 -15.06 5.55 13.01
N ALA A 76 -13.78 5.72 12.69
CA ALA A 76 -13.20 6.95 12.15
C ALA A 76 -12.20 6.65 11.00
N PRO A 77 -12.64 5.93 9.93
CA PRO A 77 -11.72 5.35 8.95
C PRO A 77 -10.88 6.40 8.21
N VAL A 78 -11.43 7.58 7.95
CA VAL A 78 -10.67 8.69 7.32
C VAL A 78 -9.53 9.15 8.22
N THR A 79 -9.79 9.36 9.51
CA THR A 79 -8.77 9.79 10.48
C THR A 79 -7.70 8.72 10.65
N SER A 80 -8.11 7.48 10.83
CA SER A 80 -7.18 6.35 10.99
C SER A 80 -6.30 6.16 9.75
N THR A 81 -6.86 6.33 8.55
CA THR A 81 -6.09 6.27 7.28
C THR A 81 -5.08 7.43 7.20
N LEU A 82 -5.45 8.65 7.61
CA LEU A 82 -4.50 9.78 7.68
C LEU A 82 -3.34 9.48 8.63
N GLU A 83 -3.62 8.88 9.79
CA GLU A 83 -2.58 8.46 10.74
C GLU A 83 -1.63 7.41 10.16
N GLN A 84 -2.16 6.46 9.37
CA GLN A 84 -1.34 5.45 8.68
C GLN A 84 -0.49 6.07 7.56
N ILE A 85 -1.03 7.02 6.80
CA ILE A 85 -0.28 7.79 5.82
C ILE A 85 0.85 8.59 6.49
N ASP A 86 0.59 9.23 7.64
CA ASP A 86 1.63 9.94 8.41
C ASP A 86 2.75 8.98 8.86
N VAL A 87 2.41 7.75 9.27
CA VAL A 87 3.42 6.72 9.58
C VAL A 87 4.37 6.54 8.41
N VAL A 88 3.87 6.36 7.18
CA VAL A 88 4.72 6.19 5.99
C VAL A 88 5.59 7.42 5.75
N HIS A 89 5.04 8.62 5.85
CA HIS A 89 5.81 9.85 5.71
C HIS A 89 6.90 10.00 6.79
N ARG A 90 6.62 9.59 8.04
CA ARG A 90 7.62 9.55 9.11
C ARG A 90 8.72 8.54 8.84
N MET A 91 8.38 7.37 8.27
CA MET A 91 9.38 6.37 7.83
C MET A 91 10.35 6.98 6.80
N MET A 92 9.85 7.73 5.81
CA MET A 92 10.71 8.39 4.82
C MET A 92 11.68 9.37 5.48
N ARG A 93 11.20 10.15 6.44
CA ARG A 93 12.03 11.11 7.19
C ARG A 93 13.05 10.42 8.10
N LYS A 94 12.68 9.30 8.72
CA LYS A 94 13.55 8.56 9.65
C LYS A 94 14.65 7.76 8.94
N TYR A 95 14.35 7.21 7.76
CA TYR A 95 15.24 6.32 7.03
C TYR A 95 15.60 6.82 5.63
N PRO A 96 16.08 8.08 5.47
CA PRO A 96 16.26 8.71 4.15
C PRO A 96 17.36 8.03 3.30
N GLY A 97 18.26 7.28 3.93
CA GLY A 97 19.28 6.47 3.24
C GLY A 97 18.77 5.13 2.71
N ALA A 98 17.53 4.73 3.09
CA ALA A 98 16.93 3.48 2.65
C ALA A 98 15.70 3.71 1.78
N PHE A 99 14.86 4.68 2.11
CA PHE A 99 13.57 4.94 1.49
C PHE A 99 13.43 6.35 0.95
N GLU A 100 12.65 6.49 -0.10
CA GLU A 100 12.16 7.79 -0.59
C GLU A 100 10.75 7.60 -1.17
N LEU A 101 9.86 8.56 -0.91
CA LEU A 101 8.49 8.53 -1.45
C LEU A 101 8.52 8.67 -2.97
N ALA A 102 7.86 7.75 -3.66
CA ALA A 102 7.66 7.78 -5.11
C ALA A 102 6.19 8.13 -5.41
N LEU A 103 5.98 9.10 -6.27
CA LEU A 103 4.66 9.54 -6.70
C LEU A 103 4.37 9.19 -8.16
N THR A 104 5.42 8.84 -8.92
CA THR A 104 5.36 8.50 -10.35
C THR A 104 6.23 7.28 -10.65
N ALA A 105 6.02 6.67 -11.81
CA ALA A 105 6.88 5.59 -12.30
C ALA A 105 8.34 6.06 -12.48
N ASP A 106 8.55 7.29 -12.94
CA ASP A 106 9.88 7.88 -13.09
C ASP A 106 10.59 8.03 -11.73
N ASP A 107 9.84 8.38 -10.67
CA ASP A 107 10.40 8.40 -9.30
C ASP A 107 10.90 7.02 -8.89
N ILE A 108 10.15 5.95 -9.18
CA ILE A 108 10.56 4.58 -8.85
C ILE A 108 11.92 4.28 -9.49
N VAL A 109 12.05 4.55 -10.78
CA VAL A 109 13.30 4.30 -11.53
C VAL A 109 14.44 5.15 -11.00
N ARG A 110 14.19 6.44 -10.74
CA ARG A 110 15.19 7.37 -10.20
C ARG A 110 15.70 6.94 -8.82
N ILE A 111 14.78 6.63 -7.89
CA ILE A 111 15.09 6.25 -6.52
C ILE A 111 15.86 4.93 -6.50
N TYR A 112 15.41 3.95 -7.29
CA TYR A 112 16.09 2.65 -7.44
C TYR A 112 17.53 2.81 -7.93
N LYS A 113 17.77 3.64 -8.97
CA LYS A 113 19.12 3.93 -9.48
C LYS A 113 20.03 4.59 -8.43
N GLN A 114 19.46 5.22 -7.42
CA GLN A 114 20.20 5.80 -6.29
C GLN A 114 20.49 4.78 -5.16
N GLY A 115 20.11 3.52 -5.35
CA GLY A 115 20.32 2.45 -4.35
C GLY A 115 19.36 2.50 -3.18
N ARG A 116 18.23 3.21 -3.30
CA ARG A 116 17.16 3.29 -2.31
C ARG A 116 15.93 2.53 -2.78
N ILE A 117 15.02 2.24 -1.86
CA ILE A 117 13.75 1.59 -2.12
C ILE A 117 12.70 2.68 -2.35
N ALA A 118 12.13 2.71 -3.54
CA ALA A 118 11.03 3.60 -3.87
C ALA A 118 9.80 3.20 -3.03
N SER A 119 9.30 4.11 -2.23
CA SER A 119 8.20 3.84 -1.30
C SER A 119 6.91 4.46 -1.83
N LEU A 120 5.88 3.64 -1.97
CA LEU A 120 4.55 4.04 -2.44
C LEU A 120 3.53 3.79 -1.33
N ILE A 121 2.39 4.46 -1.38
CA ILE A 121 1.31 4.29 -0.43
C ILE A 121 0.16 3.57 -1.12
N GLY A 122 -0.29 2.46 -0.53
CA GLY A 122 -1.46 1.71 -0.96
C GLY A 122 -2.54 1.71 0.11
N MET A 123 -3.76 2.09 -0.26
CA MET A 123 -4.91 2.03 0.63
C MET A 123 -5.55 0.65 0.55
N GLU A 124 -5.76 -0.02 1.67
CA GLU A 124 -6.40 -1.32 1.71
C GLU A 124 -7.80 -1.23 2.30
N GLY A 125 -8.76 -1.07 1.39
CA GLY A 125 -10.18 -1.03 1.69
C GLY A 125 -10.82 0.34 1.42
N GLY A 126 -11.85 0.33 0.57
CA GLY A 126 -12.58 1.54 0.18
C GLY A 126 -13.41 2.19 1.29
N HIS A 127 -13.61 1.49 2.43
CA HIS A 127 -14.19 2.10 3.64
C HIS A 127 -13.34 3.29 4.16
N SER A 128 -12.03 3.31 3.85
CA SER A 128 -11.12 4.39 4.19
C SER A 128 -11.57 5.76 3.70
N ILE A 129 -12.33 5.84 2.60
CA ILE A 129 -12.81 7.12 2.07
C ILE A 129 -14.14 7.58 2.70
N ASP A 130 -14.77 6.77 3.54
CA ASP A 130 -16.08 7.06 4.17
C ASP A 130 -17.10 7.61 3.16
N SER A 131 -17.22 6.93 2.00
CA SER A 131 -18.08 7.31 0.87
C SER A 131 -17.88 8.75 0.37
N SER A 132 -16.66 9.30 0.48
CA SER A 132 -16.31 10.66 0.08
C SER A 132 -15.26 10.71 -1.04
N LEU A 133 -15.65 11.18 -2.23
CA LEU A 133 -14.71 11.47 -3.31
C LEU A 133 -13.72 12.58 -2.93
N GLY A 134 -14.11 13.48 -2.01
CA GLY A 134 -13.22 14.48 -1.44
C GLY A 134 -12.06 13.85 -0.67
N ALA A 135 -12.36 12.87 0.20
CA ALA A 135 -11.36 12.10 0.94
C ALA A 135 -10.42 11.35 -0.02
N LEU A 136 -10.97 10.67 -1.04
CA LEU A 136 -10.17 9.97 -2.06
C LEU A 136 -9.16 10.90 -2.73
N ARG A 137 -9.61 12.09 -3.17
CA ARG A 137 -8.71 13.09 -3.79
C ARG A 137 -7.62 13.56 -2.85
N MET A 138 -7.95 13.76 -1.57
CA MET A 138 -6.95 14.21 -0.58
C MET A 138 -5.95 13.09 -0.27
N PHE A 139 -6.38 11.85 -0.13
CA PHE A 139 -5.46 10.71 0.04
C PHE A 139 -4.51 10.55 -1.15
N HIS A 140 -5.01 10.72 -2.39
CA HIS A 140 -4.14 10.75 -3.56
C HIS A 140 -3.11 11.88 -3.49
N ARG A 141 -3.48 13.08 -3.06
CA ARG A 141 -2.55 14.20 -2.86
C ARG A 141 -1.51 13.93 -1.78
N LEU A 142 -1.87 13.16 -0.75
CA LEU A 142 -0.96 12.72 0.31
C LEU A 142 -0.06 11.54 -0.11
N GLY A 143 -0.22 11.03 -1.33
CA GLY A 143 0.68 10.06 -1.91
C GLY A 143 0.09 8.67 -2.17
N ALA A 144 -1.18 8.42 -1.85
CA ALA A 144 -1.82 7.14 -2.20
C ALA A 144 -1.82 6.92 -3.72
N ARG A 145 -1.44 5.70 -4.15
CA ARG A 145 -1.32 5.35 -5.57
C ARG A 145 -2.15 4.15 -5.98
N TYR A 146 -2.67 3.40 -5.02
CA TYR A 146 -3.79 2.47 -5.26
C TYR A 146 -4.80 2.56 -4.12
N MET A 147 -6.01 2.04 -4.38
CA MET A 147 -6.98 1.70 -3.37
C MET A 147 -7.61 0.35 -3.71
N THR A 148 -7.55 -0.59 -2.76
CA THR A 148 -8.38 -1.80 -2.79
C THR A 148 -9.82 -1.41 -2.51
N LEU A 149 -10.77 -1.81 -3.37
CA LEU A 149 -12.14 -1.31 -3.27
C LEU A 149 -12.88 -1.80 -2.01
N THR A 150 -12.51 -2.98 -1.50
CA THR A 150 -13.03 -3.57 -0.25
C THR A 150 -11.90 -4.18 0.57
N HIS A 151 -12.18 -4.59 1.81
CA HIS A 151 -11.39 -5.58 2.54
C HIS A 151 -12.30 -6.77 2.89
N THR A 152 -12.51 -7.10 4.14
CA THR A 152 -13.29 -8.27 4.58
C THR A 152 -14.79 -8.06 4.56
N ARG A 153 -15.29 -6.83 4.48
CA ARG A 153 -16.71 -6.48 4.52
C ARG A 153 -17.10 -5.63 3.32
N ASN A 154 -18.36 -5.73 2.94
CA ASN A 154 -18.96 -4.79 1.99
C ASN A 154 -18.82 -3.36 2.52
N THR A 155 -18.70 -2.42 1.60
CA THR A 155 -18.91 -0.99 1.91
C THR A 155 -20.34 -0.61 1.49
N GLY A 156 -20.74 0.65 1.69
CA GLY A 156 -22.03 1.13 1.20
C GLY A 156 -22.16 1.20 -0.34
N TRP A 157 -21.11 0.81 -1.10
CA TRP A 157 -21.05 0.99 -2.54
C TRP A 157 -20.36 -0.13 -3.34
N VAL A 158 -19.82 -1.16 -2.67
CA VAL A 158 -19.16 -2.30 -3.32
C VAL A 158 -19.16 -3.54 -2.42
N ASP A 159 -19.29 -4.71 -3.03
CA ASP A 159 -19.31 -6.00 -2.34
C ASP A 159 -17.92 -6.61 -2.22
N ALA A 160 -17.63 -7.17 -1.03
CA ALA A 160 -16.42 -7.93 -0.70
C ALA A 160 -16.59 -9.42 -1.02
N ALA A 161 -15.46 -10.12 -1.24
CA ALA A 161 -15.45 -11.57 -1.50
C ALA A 161 -15.87 -12.41 -0.29
N THR A 162 -15.66 -11.90 0.92
CA THR A 162 -15.87 -12.64 2.18
C THR A 162 -17.12 -12.22 2.94
N ASP A 163 -17.95 -11.34 2.35
CA ASP A 163 -19.22 -10.89 2.92
C ASP A 163 -20.40 -11.34 2.05
N THR A 164 -21.62 -11.24 2.60
CA THR A 164 -22.84 -11.55 1.85
C THR A 164 -23.09 -10.45 0.80
N PRO A 165 -23.21 -10.78 -0.49
CA PRO A 165 -23.46 -9.78 -1.51
C PRO A 165 -24.75 -8.98 -1.24
N THR A 166 -24.66 -7.65 -1.31
CA THR A 166 -25.78 -6.72 -1.11
C THR A 166 -26.03 -5.82 -2.31
N HIS A 167 -25.00 -5.59 -3.13
CA HIS A 167 -25.07 -4.69 -4.29
C HIS A 167 -24.94 -5.43 -5.61
N HIS A 168 -24.55 -6.71 -5.59
CA HIS A 168 -24.18 -7.49 -6.78
C HIS A 168 -23.13 -6.77 -7.63
N GLY A 169 -22.07 -6.32 -6.96
CA GLY A 169 -20.94 -5.59 -7.54
C GLY A 169 -20.84 -4.16 -7.05
N LEU A 170 -20.78 -3.20 -7.96
CA LEU A 170 -20.66 -1.77 -7.69
C LEU A 170 -22.01 -1.06 -7.75
N THR A 171 -22.29 -0.20 -6.77
CA THR A 171 -23.39 0.78 -6.90
C THR A 171 -23.03 1.91 -7.88
N PRO A 172 -23.99 2.79 -8.25
CA PRO A 172 -23.68 3.99 -9.05
C PRO A 172 -22.55 4.84 -8.44
N PHE A 173 -22.51 5.00 -7.11
CA PHE A 173 -21.41 5.71 -6.44
C PHE A 173 -20.09 4.95 -6.56
N GLY A 174 -20.09 3.60 -6.47
CA GLY A 174 -18.89 2.80 -6.70
C GLY A 174 -18.30 3.00 -8.10
N LEU A 175 -19.16 3.14 -9.11
CA LEU A 175 -18.72 3.49 -10.47
C LEU A 175 -18.07 4.89 -10.53
N GLU A 176 -18.61 5.86 -9.78
CA GLU A 176 -18.00 7.20 -9.68
C GLU A 176 -16.63 7.14 -8.99
N VAL A 177 -16.47 6.32 -7.93
CA VAL A 177 -15.18 6.10 -7.27
C VAL A 177 -14.16 5.57 -8.27
N VAL A 178 -14.48 4.52 -9.03
CA VAL A 178 -13.57 3.95 -10.04
C VAL A 178 -13.21 4.97 -11.13
N ARG A 179 -14.18 5.75 -11.62
CA ARG A 179 -13.93 6.81 -12.60
C ARG A 179 -13.01 7.89 -12.04
N GLU A 180 -13.20 8.27 -10.78
CA GLU A 180 -12.34 9.27 -10.14
C GLU A 180 -10.92 8.73 -9.90
N MET A 181 -10.76 7.46 -9.49
CA MET A 181 -9.45 6.81 -9.41
C MET A 181 -8.73 6.84 -10.76
N ASN A 182 -9.41 6.47 -11.84
CA ASN A 182 -8.84 6.54 -13.19
C ASN A 182 -8.44 7.96 -13.59
N ARG A 183 -9.28 8.95 -13.28
CA ARG A 183 -8.97 10.38 -13.55
C ARG A 183 -7.73 10.85 -12.79
N LEU A 184 -7.53 10.36 -11.58
CA LEU A 184 -6.36 10.68 -10.74
C LEU A 184 -5.10 9.91 -11.16
N GLY A 185 -5.21 8.87 -11.99
CA GLY A 185 -4.11 7.95 -12.27
C GLY A 185 -3.80 7.02 -11.09
N MET A 186 -4.79 6.71 -10.26
CA MET A 186 -4.71 5.83 -9.13
C MET A 186 -5.11 4.41 -9.54
N LEU A 187 -4.31 3.41 -9.19
CA LEU A 187 -4.59 2.01 -9.51
C LEU A 187 -5.83 1.53 -8.74
N VAL A 188 -6.75 0.86 -9.46
CA VAL A 188 -7.89 0.17 -8.87
C VAL A 188 -7.43 -1.24 -8.50
N ASP A 189 -7.35 -1.53 -7.21
CA ASP A 189 -6.96 -2.85 -6.74
C ASP A 189 -8.20 -3.71 -6.50
N LEU A 190 -8.23 -4.89 -7.14
CA LEU A 190 -9.33 -5.85 -7.10
C LEU A 190 -9.12 -6.96 -6.05
N SER A 191 -8.09 -6.86 -5.23
CA SER A 191 -7.95 -7.75 -4.07
C SER A 191 -9.18 -7.61 -3.17
N HIS A 192 -9.63 -8.70 -2.57
CA HIS A 192 -10.78 -8.76 -1.65
C HIS A 192 -12.16 -8.46 -2.23
N VAL A 193 -12.29 -8.07 -3.49
CA VAL A 193 -13.60 -7.78 -4.08
C VAL A 193 -14.37 -9.05 -4.45
N SER A 194 -15.70 -8.97 -4.48
CA SER A 194 -16.55 -10.07 -4.96
C SER A 194 -16.35 -10.32 -6.46
N PRO A 195 -16.65 -11.54 -6.96
CA PRO A 195 -16.60 -11.81 -8.40
C PRO A 195 -17.47 -10.84 -9.24
N ASP A 196 -18.63 -10.42 -8.73
CA ASP A 196 -19.51 -9.48 -9.42
C ASP A 196 -18.91 -8.06 -9.48
N THR A 197 -18.01 -7.72 -8.56
CA THR A 197 -17.30 -6.44 -8.55
C THR A 197 -16.16 -6.41 -9.59
N MET A 198 -15.54 -7.55 -9.89
CA MET A 198 -14.48 -7.67 -10.90
C MET A 198 -14.99 -7.35 -12.31
#